data_264a80c3c046ed22aabc6a440d2b8c94
#
_entry.id   264a80c3c046ed22aabc6a440d2b8c94
#
_cell.length_a   1.000
_cell.length_b   1.000
_cell.length_c   1.000
_cell.angle_alpha   90.00
_cell.angle_beta   90.00
_cell.angle_gamma   90.00
#
_symmetry.space_group_name_H-M   'P 1'
#
loop_
_entity.id
_entity.type
_entity.pdbx_description
1 polymer ?
#
loop_
_entity_poly.entity_id
_entity_poly.type
_entity_poly.pdbx_seq_one_letter_code
_entity_poly.pdbx_strand_id
1 'polypeptide(L)'
;MSKYTRRACVGLAAVSAAALCTLTVLPASAQSAGPRSAHTNKHVLLISVDGMHQSDLDWYVANHPHSTLAKLVHSGSEYTNAATSNPSDSDPGGTALMTGGNPKSTGVFYDVEYSHKVDEAGAACTPGQPATGGDVIYDSPDDAIAAVPDLLNNGSGNTFPAFDENGSIFANGVDTNPGAIMNLKFDPETSLNSGTFPVDPKTCKPITPWDYLGDNTIFQVIHKAGLRTAWSDKHEVYASFNGPGSNGQSIDDLFSPEIDSQAVMPNGVPYPQDDDWAHIDAATKQYDGYKVQAILNEIDGLDHSGKTHVGTPAIFGMNFQTVSVAEKIPSTPTTLIGPDANGNYTTSAPEAGGYQFVNGQLVPGPVLSSALDYVDAQLGRMVSTIHKDGLAGSTTIIVTAKHGQSPLDPNELRTVKDGPIISAINAAWAQTHPSNTSLIVAGTDDDLWQSYLSDNSQAACDFVKSYLWNHTAQGFDVNLNPVTVQHSGLAQIWAGAEAANFFGVSVDNGHYPDVFGEVQVGIVYSGPTKLAEHGGMNTGDRHVLMVVSGPGIPVRVEFTSVETTQVAPTILALLGLNPNALTAVQIEGTQVLPGLR
;
A
#
# COMPACT_ATOMS: atom_id res chain seq x y z
N MET A 1 58.74 2.88 -18.68
CA MET A 1 59.68 1.81 -19.05
C MET A 1 58.85 0.54 -19.02
N SER A 2 58.63 -0.23 -20.00
CA SER A 2 59.12 -0.74 -21.29
C SER A 2 57.96 -1.51 -21.89
N LYS A 3 57.44 -1.19 -22.99
CA LYS A 3 57.69 -1.52 -24.42
C LYS A 3 57.20 -2.92 -24.88
N TYR A 4 56.26 -2.90 -25.84
CA TYR A 4 56.15 -3.64 -27.13
C TYR A 4 55.87 -5.16 -27.07
N THR A 5 55.06 -5.75 -27.95
CA THR A 5 55.06 -5.68 -29.42
C THR A 5 53.79 -6.29 -30.03
N ARG A 6 53.37 -5.71 -31.16
CA ARG A 6 52.43 -6.28 -32.15
C ARG A 6 53.11 -7.41 -32.94
N ARG A 7 52.34 -8.41 -33.41
CA ARG A 7 52.64 -9.12 -34.68
C ARG A 7 51.35 -9.43 -35.44
N ALA A 8 51.31 -8.93 -36.67
CA ALA A 8 50.39 -9.31 -37.74
C ALA A 8 51.06 -10.44 -38.59
N CYS A 9 50.26 -11.31 -39.16
CA CYS A 9 50.56 -12.11 -40.37
C CYS A 9 49.23 -12.42 -41.03
N VAL A 10 48.88 -11.86 -42.11
CA VAL A 10 49.03 -12.12 -43.54
C VAL A 10 48.57 -13.54 -43.96
N GLY A 11 47.57 -13.54 -44.82
CA GLY A 11 46.70 -14.45 -45.46
C GLY A 11 47.28 -15.61 -46.25
N LEU A 12 46.38 -16.51 -46.60
CA LEU A 12 46.46 -17.27 -47.86
C LEU A 12 45.03 -17.65 -48.29
N ALA A 13 44.70 -17.32 -49.52
CA ALA A 13 43.49 -17.76 -50.23
C ALA A 13 43.68 -19.18 -50.77
N ALA A 14 42.68 -20.02 -50.62
CA ALA A 14 42.55 -21.24 -51.45
C ALA A 14 41.10 -21.39 -51.92
N VAL A 15 40.93 -21.37 -53.19
CA VAL A 15 39.72 -21.70 -53.96
C VAL A 15 39.59 -23.22 -53.99
N SER A 16 38.39 -23.77 -53.72
CA SER A 16 38.00 -25.08 -54.29
C SER A 16 36.52 -25.36 -54.16
N ALA A 17 35.91 -25.51 -55.30
CA ALA A 17 34.86 -26.44 -55.72
C ALA A 17 33.57 -26.56 -54.89
N ALA A 18 32.50 -26.14 -55.54
CA ALA A 18 31.09 -26.42 -55.24
C ALA A 18 30.78 -27.91 -55.38
N ALA A 19 30.22 -28.51 -54.32
CA ALA A 19 29.42 -29.72 -54.40
C ALA A 19 28.01 -29.40 -53.94
N LEU A 20 27.04 -29.40 -54.83
CA LEU A 20 25.62 -29.32 -54.54
C LEU A 20 25.19 -30.63 -53.83
N CYS A 21 25.01 -30.60 -52.55
CA CYS A 21 24.18 -31.56 -51.82
C CYS A 21 22.80 -30.96 -51.63
N THR A 22 21.83 -31.44 -52.38
CA THR A 22 20.40 -31.18 -52.13
C THR A 22 19.96 -31.92 -50.86
N LEU A 23 19.93 -31.22 -49.75
CA LEU A 23 19.28 -31.69 -48.54
C LEU A 23 17.77 -31.45 -48.71
N THR A 24 17.02 -32.52 -48.92
CA THR A 24 15.56 -32.54 -48.72
C THR A 24 15.26 -32.33 -47.26
N VAL A 25 14.83 -31.11 -46.90
CA VAL A 25 14.26 -30.79 -45.60
C VAL A 25 12.88 -31.42 -45.56
N LEU A 26 12.75 -32.53 -44.84
CA LEU A 26 11.44 -33.03 -44.41
C LEU A 26 10.83 -31.98 -43.44
N PRO A 27 9.57 -31.58 -43.61
CA PRO A 27 8.93 -30.68 -42.65
C PRO A 27 8.85 -31.43 -41.30
N ALA A 28 9.49 -30.87 -40.29
CA ALA A 28 9.23 -31.26 -38.89
C ALA A 28 7.73 -31.08 -38.64
N SER A 29 7.03 -32.19 -38.44
CA SER A 29 5.66 -32.18 -37.98
C SER A 29 5.64 -31.41 -36.65
N ALA A 30 5.13 -30.18 -36.67
CA ALA A 30 4.74 -29.48 -35.50
C ALA A 30 3.70 -30.36 -34.77
N GLN A 31 4.12 -31.06 -33.73
CA GLN A 31 3.17 -31.61 -32.78
C GLN A 31 2.37 -30.41 -32.27
N SER A 32 1.12 -30.32 -32.70
CA SER A 32 0.15 -29.45 -32.05
C SER A 32 0.10 -29.86 -30.59
N ALA A 33 0.64 -29.00 -29.72
CA ALA A 33 0.33 -29.07 -28.32
C ALA A 33 -1.20 -29.07 -28.24
N GLY A 34 -1.78 -30.17 -27.77
CA GLY A 34 -3.21 -30.25 -27.52
C GLY A 34 -3.61 -29.07 -26.63
N PRO A 35 -4.85 -28.62 -26.69
CA PRO A 35 -5.29 -27.53 -25.83
C PRO A 35 -4.96 -27.94 -24.39
N ARG A 36 -3.97 -27.27 -23.79
CA ARG A 36 -3.87 -27.22 -22.33
C ARG A 36 -5.24 -26.74 -21.88
N SER A 37 -5.96 -27.57 -21.12
CA SER A 37 -7.16 -27.10 -20.43
C SER A 37 -6.73 -25.83 -19.70
N ALA A 38 -7.24 -24.70 -20.12
CA ALA A 38 -7.03 -23.45 -19.43
C ALA A 38 -7.62 -23.67 -18.03
N HIS A 39 -6.76 -23.84 -17.02
CA HIS A 39 -7.17 -23.75 -15.63
C HIS A 39 -7.54 -22.29 -15.42
N THR A 40 -8.79 -21.93 -15.65
CA THR A 40 -9.32 -20.64 -15.22
C THR A 40 -9.54 -20.73 -13.73
N ASN A 41 -8.77 -19.97 -12.99
CA ASN A 41 -9.04 -19.78 -11.56
C ASN A 41 -10.43 -19.17 -11.42
N LYS A 42 -11.17 -19.61 -10.43
CA LYS A 42 -12.48 -19.02 -10.11
C LYS A 42 -12.36 -17.90 -9.11
N HIS A 43 -11.29 -17.97 -8.33
CA HIS A 43 -11.07 -17.09 -7.19
C HIS A 43 -9.62 -16.63 -7.15
N VAL A 44 -9.41 -15.36 -6.78
CA VAL A 44 -8.12 -14.81 -6.42
C VAL A 44 -8.24 -14.20 -5.04
N LEU A 45 -7.38 -14.63 -4.11
CA LEU A 45 -7.20 -14.01 -2.81
C LEU A 45 -5.98 -13.10 -2.89
N LEU A 46 -6.19 -11.79 -2.77
CA LEU A 46 -5.13 -10.79 -2.73
C LEU A 46 -4.88 -10.36 -1.28
N ILE A 47 -3.67 -10.53 -0.82
CA ILE A 47 -3.22 -10.08 0.50
C ILE A 47 -2.15 -9.02 0.31
N SER A 48 -2.42 -7.82 0.82
CA SER A 48 -1.45 -6.75 1.00
C SER A 48 -0.99 -6.73 2.44
N VAL A 49 0.32 -6.61 2.67
CA VAL A 49 0.90 -6.51 4.02
C VAL A 49 1.71 -5.23 4.06
N ASP A 50 1.14 -4.16 4.61
CA ASP A 50 1.78 -2.86 4.66
C ASP A 50 3.11 -2.92 5.41
N GLY A 51 4.13 -2.26 4.84
CA GLY A 51 5.49 -2.24 5.35
C GLY A 51 6.34 -3.45 4.96
N MET A 52 5.76 -4.60 4.64
CA MET A 52 6.52 -5.84 4.49
C MET A 52 7.44 -5.85 3.27
N HIS A 53 8.75 -5.93 3.54
CA HIS A 53 9.79 -5.96 2.52
C HIS A 53 10.05 -7.39 1.99
N GLN A 54 10.73 -7.47 0.83
CA GLN A 54 11.29 -8.75 0.37
C GLN A 54 12.29 -9.31 1.38
N SER A 55 13.09 -8.46 2.03
CA SER A 55 14.04 -8.90 3.06
C SER A 55 13.39 -9.55 4.28
N ASP A 56 12.17 -9.12 4.64
CA ASP A 56 11.41 -9.74 5.73
C ASP A 56 10.92 -11.12 5.35
N LEU A 57 10.42 -11.27 4.12
CA LEU A 57 10.06 -12.58 3.58
C LEU A 57 11.25 -13.52 3.55
N ASP A 58 12.41 -13.05 3.03
CA ASP A 58 13.64 -13.85 2.97
C ASP A 58 14.08 -14.31 4.36
N TRP A 59 14.11 -13.36 5.31
CA TRP A 59 14.46 -13.67 6.70
C TRP A 59 13.48 -14.65 7.32
N TYR A 60 12.17 -14.40 7.14
CA TYR A 60 11.13 -15.21 7.75
C TYR A 60 11.14 -16.64 7.22
N VAL A 61 11.20 -16.82 5.91
CA VAL A 61 11.24 -18.15 5.26
C VAL A 61 12.49 -18.93 5.67
N ALA A 62 13.64 -18.26 5.77
CA ALA A 62 14.88 -18.89 6.20
C ALA A 62 14.84 -19.38 7.65
N ASN A 63 14.17 -18.64 8.55
CA ASN A 63 14.07 -18.99 9.96
C ASN A 63 12.84 -19.87 10.28
N HIS A 64 11.80 -19.85 9.44
CA HIS A 64 10.55 -20.60 9.60
C HIS A 64 10.21 -21.46 8.36
N PRO A 65 11.06 -22.48 8.01
CA PRO A 65 10.92 -23.21 6.74
C PRO A 65 9.66 -24.07 6.61
N HIS A 66 8.86 -24.18 7.67
CA HIS A 66 7.58 -24.90 7.69
C HIS A 66 6.37 -23.97 7.77
N SER A 67 6.57 -22.67 7.79
CA SER A 67 5.55 -21.63 7.82
C SER A 67 4.64 -21.67 6.60
N THR A 68 3.54 -20.94 6.64
CA THR A 68 2.62 -20.77 5.51
C THR A 68 3.27 -19.99 4.38
N LEU A 69 3.96 -18.89 4.70
CA LEU A 69 4.73 -18.08 3.75
C LEU A 69 5.77 -18.94 3.03
N ALA A 70 6.56 -19.75 3.78
CA ALA A 70 7.53 -20.67 3.18
C ALA A 70 6.86 -21.67 2.23
N LYS A 71 5.70 -22.21 2.56
CA LYS A 71 4.95 -23.11 1.69
C LYS A 71 4.44 -22.41 0.43
N LEU A 72 3.93 -21.17 0.53
CA LEU A 72 3.49 -20.39 -0.62
C LEU A 72 4.65 -20.09 -1.56
N VAL A 73 5.80 -19.65 -1.04
CA VAL A 73 7.04 -19.43 -1.81
C VAL A 73 7.47 -20.72 -2.52
N HIS A 74 7.56 -21.84 -1.79
CA HIS A 74 8.02 -23.10 -2.35
C HIS A 74 7.03 -23.77 -3.32
N SER A 75 5.77 -23.37 -3.33
CA SER A 75 4.72 -23.93 -4.21
C SER A 75 4.28 -22.97 -5.32
N GLY A 76 4.83 -21.77 -5.37
CA GLY A 76 4.43 -20.70 -6.27
C GLY A 76 5.57 -20.04 -7.02
N SER A 77 5.29 -18.89 -7.61
CA SER A 77 6.25 -17.98 -8.20
C SER A 77 6.56 -16.86 -7.22
N GLU A 78 7.82 -16.72 -6.85
CA GLU A 78 8.34 -15.62 -6.05
C GLU A 78 9.03 -14.61 -6.96
N TYR A 79 8.73 -13.32 -6.81
CA TYR A 79 9.31 -12.21 -7.57
C TYR A 79 10.20 -11.39 -6.65
N THR A 80 11.48 -11.74 -6.58
CA THR A 80 12.43 -11.18 -5.61
C THR A 80 12.90 -9.76 -5.91
N ASN A 81 12.41 -9.14 -6.98
CA ASN A 81 12.74 -7.77 -7.38
C ASN A 81 11.45 -7.01 -7.73
N ALA A 82 10.50 -7.06 -6.80
CA ALA A 82 9.24 -6.33 -6.92
C ALA A 82 9.37 -4.94 -6.28
N ALA A 83 8.87 -3.93 -6.99
CA ALA A 83 8.79 -2.56 -6.51
C ALA A 83 7.33 -2.10 -6.47
N THR A 84 7.03 -1.20 -5.54
CA THR A 84 5.73 -0.54 -5.45
C THR A 84 5.61 0.58 -6.49
N SER A 85 4.44 1.22 -6.57
CA SER A 85 4.24 2.50 -7.26
C SER A 85 5.23 3.57 -6.76
N ASN A 86 5.29 4.66 -7.45
CA ASN A 86 6.14 5.81 -7.07
C ASN A 86 5.29 7.10 -7.06
N PRO A 87 5.08 7.71 -5.88
CA PRO A 87 5.62 7.36 -4.55
C PRO A 87 5.07 6.05 -3.97
N SER A 88 5.78 5.52 -2.96
CA SER A 88 5.46 4.26 -2.29
C SER A 88 4.63 4.53 -1.04
N ASP A 89 3.39 4.92 -1.28
CA ASP A 89 2.46 5.29 -0.23
C ASP A 89 1.17 4.45 -0.28
N SER A 90 0.35 4.56 0.76
CA SER A 90 -0.86 3.77 0.95
C SER A 90 -1.81 3.85 -0.24
N ASP A 91 -2.13 5.05 -0.71
CA ASP A 91 -3.14 5.25 -1.74
C ASP A 91 -2.61 5.11 -3.17
N PRO A 92 -1.47 5.70 -3.56
CA PRO A 92 -0.83 5.33 -4.82
C PRO A 92 -0.58 3.83 -4.94
N GLY A 93 -0.10 3.19 -3.85
CA GLY A 93 0.18 1.76 -3.81
C GLY A 93 -1.07 0.89 -3.89
N GLY A 94 -2.10 1.20 -3.10
CA GLY A 94 -3.40 0.52 -3.15
C GLY A 94 -4.06 0.68 -4.51
N THR A 95 -4.08 1.90 -5.02
CA THR A 95 -4.63 2.21 -6.35
C THR A 95 -3.86 1.47 -7.46
N ALA A 96 -2.54 1.36 -7.35
CA ALA A 96 -1.71 0.58 -8.29
C ALA A 96 -2.12 -0.90 -8.32
N LEU A 97 -2.36 -1.51 -7.14
CA LEU A 97 -2.84 -2.89 -7.02
C LEU A 97 -4.22 -3.10 -7.65
N MET A 98 -5.07 -2.07 -7.66
CA MET A 98 -6.46 -2.17 -8.11
C MET A 98 -6.68 -1.72 -9.56
N THR A 99 -5.80 -0.87 -10.11
CA THR A 99 -5.95 -0.29 -11.47
C THR A 99 -4.90 -0.77 -12.46
N GLY A 100 -3.72 -1.12 -11.98
CA GLY A 100 -2.56 -1.41 -12.82
C GLY A 100 -1.81 -0.17 -13.30
N GLY A 101 -2.03 0.99 -12.69
CA GLY A 101 -1.40 2.26 -13.04
C GLY A 101 -0.66 2.94 -11.90
N ASN A 102 0.20 3.87 -12.26
CA ASN A 102 0.91 4.80 -11.39
C ASN A 102 0.16 6.15 -11.34
N PRO A 103 0.59 7.13 -10.53
CA PRO A 103 -0.02 8.46 -10.45
C PRO A 103 -0.26 9.14 -11.80
N LYS A 104 0.55 8.82 -12.81
CA LYS A 104 0.39 9.30 -14.19
C LYS A 104 -1.01 9.06 -14.75
N SER A 105 -1.56 7.88 -14.55
CA SER A 105 -2.86 7.49 -15.09
C SER A 105 -3.96 7.56 -14.05
N THR A 106 -3.65 7.19 -12.81
CA THR A 106 -4.63 7.12 -11.73
C THR A 106 -5.03 8.49 -11.19
N GLY A 107 -4.11 9.47 -11.24
CA GLY A 107 -4.30 10.80 -10.66
C GLY A 107 -4.14 10.84 -9.15
N VAL A 108 -3.70 9.74 -8.52
CA VAL A 108 -3.46 9.63 -7.07
C VAL A 108 -1.97 9.72 -6.80
N PHE A 109 -1.55 10.77 -6.11
CA PHE A 109 -0.14 11.09 -5.85
C PHE A 109 0.28 10.79 -4.42
N TYR A 110 -0.67 10.84 -3.46
CA TYR A 110 -0.44 10.55 -2.04
C TYR A 110 -1.78 10.25 -1.33
N ASP A 111 -1.76 9.95 -0.02
CA ASP A 111 -2.95 9.73 0.81
C ASP A 111 -3.70 11.04 1.14
N VAL A 112 -2.98 12.14 1.28
CA VAL A 112 -3.53 13.49 1.39
C VAL A 112 -2.92 14.37 0.32
N GLU A 113 -3.74 14.82 -0.60
CA GLU A 113 -3.36 15.66 -1.74
C GLU A 113 -4.07 17.01 -1.70
N TYR A 114 -3.53 17.98 -2.43
CA TYR A 114 -4.23 19.21 -2.77
C TYR A 114 -4.32 19.33 -4.29
N SER A 115 -5.50 19.67 -4.78
CA SER A 115 -5.72 19.85 -6.21
C SER A 115 -6.09 21.29 -6.55
N HIS A 116 -5.38 21.88 -7.51
CA HIS A 116 -5.75 23.17 -8.10
C HIS A 116 -6.99 23.10 -9.02
N LYS A 117 -7.59 21.92 -9.20
CA LYS A 117 -8.73 21.67 -10.11
C LYS A 117 -10.08 21.50 -9.42
N VAL A 118 -10.08 21.51 -8.12
CA VAL A 118 -11.28 21.40 -7.30
C VAL A 118 -11.43 22.64 -6.41
N ASP A 119 -12.59 22.83 -5.84
CA ASP A 119 -12.80 23.78 -4.74
C ASP A 119 -12.76 23.04 -3.41
N GLU A 120 -12.35 23.74 -2.36
CA GLU A 120 -12.33 23.26 -0.99
C GLU A 120 -13.72 22.80 -0.54
N ALA A 121 -13.79 21.81 0.34
CA ALA A 121 -15.02 21.35 0.95
C ALA A 121 -15.81 22.52 1.58
N GLY A 122 -17.10 22.61 1.26
CA GLY A 122 -17.96 23.67 1.77
C GLY A 122 -17.70 25.07 1.20
N ALA A 123 -16.79 25.23 0.25
CA ALA A 123 -16.53 26.51 -0.39
C ALA A 123 -17.75 27.04 -1.15
N ALA A 124 -17.87 28.36 -1.23
CA ALA A 124 -18.89 28.99 -2.07
C ALA A 124 -18.51 28.80 -3.55
N CYS A 125 -19.23 27.93 -4.23
CA CYS A 125 -19.01 27.61 -5.63
C CYS A 125 -20.00 28.33 -6.54
N THR A 126 -19.53 28.72 -7.73
CA THR A 126 -20.37 29.18 -8.84
C THR A 126 -20.00 28.38 -10.08
N PRO A 127 -20.92 27.64 -10.70
CA PRO A 127 -20.61 26.75 -11.80
C PRO A 127 -19.85 27.42 -12.94
N GLY A 128 -18.71 26.81 -13.34
CA GLY A 128 -17.86 27.27 -14.43
C GLY A 128 -16.88 28.39 -14.09
N GLN A 129 -16.76 28.80 -12.84
CA GLN A 129 -15.64 29.62 -12.39
C GLN A 129 -14.38 28.77 -12.25
N PRO A 130 -13.19 29.37 -12.33
CA PRO A 130 -11.93 28.66 -12.04
C PRO A 130 -11.96 28.08 -10.61
N ALA A 131 -11.41 26.89 -10.44
CA ALA A 131 -11.22 26.28 -9.14
C ALA A 131 -10.35 27.16 -8.23
N THR A 132 -10.64 27.13 -6.94
CA THR A 132 -9.87 27.84 -5.90
C THR A 132 -8.78 26.97 -5.27
N GLY A 133 -8.79 25.69 -5.54
CA GLY A 133 -7.98 24.66 -4.93
C GLY A 133 -8.65 24.06 -3.69
N GLY A 134 -8.37 22.80 -3.43
CA GLY A 134 -8.94 22.09 -2.28
C GLY A 134 -8.23 20.75 -2.04
N ASP A 135 -8.38 20.24 -0.82
CA ASP A 135 -7.83 18.96 -0.42
C ASP A 135 -8.61 17.79 -1.06
N VAL A 136 -7.89 16.73 -1.41
CA VAL A 136 -8.41 15.43 -1.82
C VAL A 136 -7.82 14.41 -0.85
N ILE A 137 -8.67 13.80 -0.04
CA ILE A 137 -8.26 13.03 1.12
C ILE A 137 -8.66 11.57 0.93
N TYR A 138 -7.71 10.66 1.14
CA TYR A 138 -7.93 9.21 1.13
C TYR A 138 -7.71 8.60 2.52
N ASP A 139 -7.94 9.39 3.55
CA ASP A 139 -7.65 9.08 4.94
C ASP A 139 -8.85 9.40 5.85
N SER A 140 -8.73 9.10 7.12
CA SER A 140 -9.78 9.14 8.14
C SER A 140 -10.65 10.40 8.20
N PRO A 141 -10.22 11.63 7.82
CA PRO A 141 -11.12 12.77 7.80
C PRO A 141 -12.34 12.61 6.88
N ASP A 142 -12.22 11.79 5.82
CA ASP A 142 -13.33 11.48 4.90
C ASP A 142 -14.26 10.37 5.40
N ASP A 143 -13.93 9.70 6.50
CA ASP A 143 -14.73 8.65 7.09
C ASP A 143 -15.71 9.20 8.16
N ALA A 144 -16.94 8.79 8.09
CA ALA A 144 -17.95 9.22 9.07
C ALA A 144 -17.67 8.68 10.47
N ILE A 145 -17.02 7.53 10.57
CA ILE A 145 -16.68 6.86 11.82
C ILE A 145 -15.59 7.61 12.59
N ALA A 146 -14.64 8.25 11.91
CA ALA A 146 -13.63 9.08 12.55
C ALA A 146 -14.25 10.25 13.33
N ALA A 147 -15.40 10.76 12.87
CA ALA A 147 -16.17 11.79 13.58
C ALA A 147 -16.96 11.22 14.77
N VAL A 148 -17.10 9.91 14.91
CA VAL A 148 -17.85 9.22 15.97
C VAL A 148 -17.02 8.06 16.52
N PRO A 149 -15.99 8.32 17.33
CA PRO A 149 -14.98 7.35 17.78
C PRO A 149 -15.53 6.06 18.41
N ASP A 150 -16.72 6.09 18.95
CA ASP A 150 -17.35 4.97 19.68
C ASP A 150 -18.13 3.99 18.80
N LEU A 151 -18.16 4.13 17.47
CA LEU A 151 -18.97 3.23 16.64
C LEU A 151 -18.47 1.79 16.64
N LEU A 152 -17.18 1.57 16.66
CA LEU A 152 -16.62 0.22 16.81
C LEU A 152 -16.89 -0.35 18.20
N ASN A 153 -16.91 0.49 19.20
CA ASN A 153 -17.22 0.15 20.59
C ASN A 153 -18.72 0.20 20.90
N ASN A 154 -19.52 0.92 20.15
CA ASN A 154 -20.94 1.27 20.28
C ASN A 154 -21.49 1.50 21.72
N GLY A 155 -20.63 1.82 22.69
CA GLY A 155 -21.00 2.15 24.08
C GLY A 155 -21.75 1.06 24.85
N SER A 156 -21.85 -0.16 24.31
CA SER A 156 -22.71 -1.22 24.85
C SER A 156 -21.97 -2.30 25.62
N GLY A 157 -20.66 -2.15 25.83
CA GLY A 157 -19.82 -3.20 26.44
C GLY A 157 -19.73 -4.44 25.56
N ASN A 158 -19.89 -4.29 24.26
CA ASN A 158 -19.67 -5.35 23.31
C ASN A 158 -18.19 -5.70 23.28
N THR A 159 -17.91 -6.95 23.47
CA THR A 159 -16.56 -7.48 23.44
C THR A 159 -16.39 -8.25 22.16
N PHE A 160 -15.35 -7.92 21.40
CA PHE A 160 -15.03 -8.57 20.15
C PHE A 160 -14.18 -9.82 20.39
N PRO A 161 -14.16 -10.82 19.45
CA PRO A 161 -13.26 -11.94 19.58
C PRO A 161 -11.83 -11.44 19.71
N ALA A 162 -11.20 -11.66 20.85
CA ALA A 162 -9.80 -11.39 21.01
C ALA A 162 -9.00 -12.43 20.23
N PHE A 163 -8.02 -11.95 19.49
CA PHE A 163 -7.00 -12.80 18.91
C PHE A 163 -5.77 -12.73 19.84
N ASP A 164 -5.23 -13.89 20.19
CA ASP A 164 -3.90 -13.91 20.78
C ASP A 164 -2.85 -13.59 19.70
N GLU A 165 -1.63 -13.32 20.14
CA GLU A 165 -0.51 -13.06 19.23
C GLU A 165 -0.22 -14.19 18.21
N ASN A 166 -0.78 -15.38 18.42
CA ASN A 166 -0.73 -16.53 17.50
C ASN A 166 -1.95 -16.61 16.58
N GLY A 167 -2.84 -15.61 16.61
CA GLY A 167 -4.03 -15.56 15.78
C GLY A 167 -5.15 -16.52 16.21
N SER A 168 -5.10 -17.03 17.42
CA SER A 168 -6.19 -17.82 17.99
C SER A 168 -7.26 -16.87 18.52
N ILE A 169 -8.53 -17.19 18.28
CA ILE A 169 -9.62 -16.56 19.02
C ILE A 169 -9.53 -17.09 20.44
N PHE A 170 -9.39 -16.22 21.43
CA PHE A 170 -9.34 -16.66 22.82
C PHE A 170 -10.57 -17.50 23.15
N ALA A 171 -10.35 -18.72 23.64
CA ALA A 171 -11.42 -19.67 23.93
C ALA A 171 -12.44 -19.16 24.97
N ASN A 172 -12.03 -18.19 25.79
CA ASN A 172 -12.89 -17.44 26.71
C ASN A 172 -13.39 -16.16 26.08
N GLY A 173 -13.36 -16.11 24.73
CA GLY A 173 -13.72 -14.94 23.98
C GLY A 173 -14.75 -14.15 24.70
N VAL A 174 -14.29 -13.09 25.29
CA VAL A 174 -15.12 -12.20 26.07
C VAL A 174 -16.03 -11.44 25.13
N ASP A 175 -16.15 -11.89 23.91
CA ASP A 175 -17.09 -11.30 22.99
C ASP A 175 -18.46 -11.94 23.19
N THR A 176 -19.26 -11.30 24.01
CA THR A 176 -20.67 -11.63 24.16
C THR A 176 -21.52 -11.09 23.01
N ASN A 177 -20.94 -10.25 22.12
CA ASN A 177 -21.62 -9.76 20.93
C ASN A 177 -20.62 -9.43 19.81
N PRO A 178 -19.99 -10.46 19.19
CA PRO A 178 -19.03 -10.29 18.10
C PRO A 178 -19.62 -9.56 16.89
N GLY A 179 -20.88 -9.24 16.98
CA GLY A 179 -21.64 -8.69 15.89
C GLY A 179 -21.50 -7.19 15.68
N ALA A 180 -20.92 -6.41 16.56
CA ALA A 180 -20.94 -4.95 16.35
C ALA A 180 -20.01 -4.56 15.19
N ILE A 181 -18.73 -4.79 15.28
CA ILE A 181 -17.80 -4.48 14.20
C ILE A 181 -18.06 -5.32 12.95
N MET A 182 -18.30 -6.63 13.10
CA MET A 182 -18.59 -7.51 11.98
C MET A 182 -19.96 -7.26 11.33
N ASN A 183 -20.78 -6.36 11.87
CA ASN A 183 -22.05 -5.94 11.27
C ASN A 183 -21.96 -4.58 10.60
N LEU A 184 -20.83 -3.89 10.67
CA LEU A 184 -20.62 -2.67 9.90
C LEU A 184 -20.86 -3.00 8.43
N LYS A 185 -21.61 -2.14 7.76
CA LYS A 185 -21.86 -2.25 6.33
C LYS A 185 -21.48 -0.94 5.71
N PHE A 186 -20.67 -1.02 4.70
CA PHE A 186 -20.41 0.15 3.90
C PHE A 186 -21.70 0.62 3.24
N ASP A 187 -22.03 1.88 3.47
CA ASP A 187 -23.13 2.59 2.84
C ASP A 187 -22.60 3.95 2.37
N PRO A 188 -22.57 4.22 1.06
CA PRO A 188 -22.02 5.47 0.51
C PRO A 188 -22.57 6.75 1.11
N GLU A 189 -23.81 6.71 1.67
CA GLU A 189 -24.46 7.89 2.24
C GLU A 189 -24.14 8.10 3.73
N THR A 190 -23.75 7.04 4.44
CA THR A 190 -23.61 7.08 5.91
C THR A 190 -22.23 6.70 6.42
N SER A 191 -21.44 5.96 5.65
CA SER A 191 -20.09 5.56 6.02
C SER A 191 -19.05 6.65 5.77
N LEU A 192 -19.37 7.62 4.92
CA LEU A 192 -18.44 8.66 4.50
C LEU A 192 -18.89 10.04 5.01
N ASN A 193 -17.90 10.90 5.30
CA ASN A 193 -18.09 12.27 5.71
C ASN A 193 -18.13 13.20 4.49
N SER A 194 -19.30 13.34 3.85
CA SER A 194 -19.43 14.20 2.67
C SER A 194 -19.14 15.69 2.91
N GLY A 195 -18.95 16.10 4.17
CA GLY A 195 -18.61 17.47 4.55
C GLY A 195 -17.16 17.85 4.27
N THR A 196 -16.29 16.86 4.08
CA THR A 196 -14.86 17.03 3.76
C THR A 196 -14.56 16.88 2.27
N PHE A 197 -15.52 16.39 1.46
CA PHE A 197 -15.29 16.15 0.05
C PHE A 197 -15.02 17.43 -0.73
N PRO A 198 -14.00 17.44 -1.60
CA PRO A 198 -13.76 18.54 -2.52
C PRO A 198 -14.95 18.73 -3.46
N VAL A 199 -15.08 19.93 -4.00
CA VAL A 199 -16.21 20.32 -4.84
C VAL A 199 -15.76 20.49 -6.30
N ASP A 200 -16.48 19.88 -7.23
CA ASP A 200 -16.26 20.09 -8.66
C ASP A 200 -16.71 21.53 -9.07
N PRO A 201 -15.80 22.39 -9.51
CA PRO A 201 -16.11 23.78 -9.86
C PRO A 201 -17.05 23.93 -11.06
N LYS A 202 -17.23 22.87 -11.86
CA LYS A 202 -18.15 22.89 -13.02
C LYS A 202 -19.59 22.65 -12.58
N THR A 203 -19.81 21.79 -11.64
CA THR A 203 -21.15 21.35 -11.20
C THR A 203 -21.53 21.87 -9.83
N CYS A 204 -20.58 22.34 -9.03
CA CYS A 204 -20.72 22.72 -7.63
C CYS A 204 -21.28 21.56 -6.77
N LYS A 205 -20.89 20.33 -7.07
CA LYS A 205 -21.24 19.16 -6.28
C LYS A 205 -20.00 18.57 -5.64
N PRO A 206 -20.13 17.98 -4.45
CA PRO A 206 -19.05 17.18 -3.88
C PRO A 206 -18.61 16.09 -4.84
N ILE A 207 -17.30 15.87 -4.91
CA ILE A 207 -16.70 14.74 -5.63
C ILE A 207 -16.60 13.60 -4.63
N THR A 208 -17.13 12.44 -4.98
CA THR A 208 -17.14 11.28 -4.10
C THR A 208 -15.82 10.50 -4.20
N PRO A 209 -15.40 9.76 -3.16
CA PRO A 209 -14.10 9.08 -3.16
C PRO A 209 -13.86 8.17 -4.37
N TRP A 210 -14.86 7.45 -4.85
CA TRP A 210 -14.71 6.63 -6.07
C TRP A 210 -14.49 7.45 -7.34
N ASP A 211 -14.83 8.74 -7.35
CA ASP A 211 -14.59 9.66 -8.47
C ASP A 211 -13.27 10.45 -8.30
N TYR A 212 -12.47 10.21 -7.23
CA TYR A 212 -11.11 10.72 -7.10
C TYR A 212 -10.17 10.07 -8.12
N LEU A 213 -10.41 8.79 -8.44
CA LEU A 213 -9.60 8.01 -9.37
C LEU A 213 -9.82 8.42 -10.82
N GLY A 214 -8.73 8.56 -11.58
CA GLY A 214 -8.77 8.81 -13.02
C GLY A 214 -9.13 7.58 -13.86
N ASP A 215 -8.95 6.38 -13.31
CA ASP A 215 -9.03 5.11 -14.02
C ASP A 215 -9.98 4.11 -13.34
N ASN A 216 -10.47 3.16 -14.14
CA ASN A 216 -11.30 2.08 -13.62
C ASN A 216 -10.48 1.01 -12.92
N THR A 217 -11.12 0.27 -12.00
CA THR A 217 -10.49 -0.75 -11.15
C THR A 217 -10.83 -2.18 -11.57
N ILE A 218 -10.08 -3.15 -11.03
CA ILE A 218 -10.39 -4.58 -11.17
C ILE A 218 -11.80 -4.88 -10.67
N PHE A 219 -12.24 -4.22 -9.60
CA PHE A 219 -13.58 -4.44 -9.05
C PHE A 219 -14.67 -4.08 -10.05
N GLN A 220 -14.54 -2.93 -10.74
CA GLN A 220 -15.47 -2.56 -11.81
C GLN A 220 -15.49 -3.56 -12.95
N VAL A 221 -14.32 -4.04 -13.38
CA VAL A 221 -14.23 -4.99 -14.50
C VAL A 221 -14.84 -6.34 -14.10
N ILE A 222 -14.55 -6.84 -12.92
CA ILE A 222 -15.01 -8.13 -12.41
C ILE A 222 -16.51 -8.08 -12.12
N HIS A 223 -16.99 -7.02 -11.43
CA HIS A 223 -18.41 -6.83 -11.14
C HIS A 223 -19.24 -6.71 -12.44
N LYS A 224 -18.75 -5.96 -13.42
CA LYS A 224 -19.37 -5.86 -14.75
C LYS A 224 -19.45 -7.20 -15.50
N ALA A 225 -18.54 -8.12 -15.22
CA ALA A 225 -18.58 -9.48 -15.74
C ALA A 225 -19.61 -10.38 -15.01
N GLY A 226 -20.33 -9.85 -14.01
CA GLY A 226 -21.30 -10.57 -13.19
C GLY A 226 -20.66 -11.49 -12.14
N LEU A 227 -19.43 -11.21 -11.74
CA LEU A 227 -18.69 -11.95 -10.73
C LEU A 227 -18.65 -11.14 -9.44
N ARG A 228 -18.77 -11.82 -8.29
CA ARG A 228 -18.78 -11.18 -6.96
C ARG A 228 -17.38 -10.69 -6.57
N THR A 229 -17.33 -9.55 -5.88
CA THR A 229 -16.13 -8.87 -5.41
C THR A 229 -16.23 -8.59 -3.91
N ALA A 230 -15.11 -8.64 -3.20
CA ALA A 230 -15.03 -8.24 -1.80
C ALA A 230 -13.65 -7.66 -1.48
N TRP A 231 -13.61 -6.68 -0.55
CA TRP A 231 -12.36 -6.08 -0.10
C TRP A 231 -12.45 -5.62 1.36
N SER A 232 -11.33 -5.69 2.08
CA SER A 232 -11.23 -5.17 3.44
C SER A 232 -9.93 -4.37 3.62
N ASP A 233 -10.05 -3.11 4.04
CA ASP A 233 -8.91 -2.21 4.22
C ASP A 233 -9.02 -1.43 5.55
N LYS A 234 -8.24 -0.35 5.72
CA LYS A 234 -8.07 0.40 6.96
C LYS A 234 -9.00 1.62 7.10
N HIS A 235 -9.51 2.17 6.01
CA HIS A 235 -10.40 3.33 5.97
C HIS A 235 -11.62 3.07 5.11
N GLU A 236 -12.78 3.62 5.48
CA GLU A 236 -13.99 3.52 4.65
C GLU A 236 -13.87 4.33 3.35
N VAL A 237 -13.07 5.41 3.35
CA VAL A 237 -12.76 6.20 2.14
C VAL A 237 -12.08 5.35 1.04
N TYR A 238 -11.52 4.21 1.35
CA TYR A 238 -11.05 3.24 0.34
C TYR A 238 -12.19 2.62 -0.48
N ALA A 239 -13.42 3.06 -0.24
CA ALA A 239 -14.51 2.99 -1.21
C ALA A 239 -14.12 3.63 -2.56
N SER A 240 -13.07 4.45 -2.61
CA SER A 240 -12.42 4.92 -3.84
C SER A 240 -12.12 3.79 -4.82
N PHE A 241 -11.76 2.60 -4.33
CA PHE A 241 -11.51 1.42 -5.16
C PHE A 241 -12.74 0.89 -5.91
N ASN A 242 -13.95 1.35 -5.58
CA ASN A 242 -15.11 1.11 -6.42
C ASN A 242 -14.96 1.71 -7.83
N GLY A 243 -14.11 2.74 -7.97
CA GLY A 243 -13.76 3.41 -9.22
C GLY A 243 -14.82 4.34 -9.79
N PRO A 244 -14.43 5.20 -10.74
CA PRO A 244 -15.24 6.32 -11.21
C PRO A 244 -16.58 5.88 -11.82
N GLY A 245 -17.63 6.61 -11.44
CA GLY A 245 -18.99 6.36 -11.93
C GLY A 245 -19.67 5.10 -11.39
N SER A 246 -19.09 4.44 -10.39
CA SER A 246 -19.63 3.21 -9.78
C SER A 246 -20.77 3.47 -8.80
N ASN A 247 -20.90 4.69 -8.31
CA ASN A 247 -21.75 5.05 -7.17
C ASN A 247 -21.42 4.23 -5.90
N GLY A 248 -20.14 3.83 -5.72
CA GLY A 248 -19.70 3.03 -4.59
C GLY A 248 -20.19 1.57 -4.59
N GLN A 249 -20.52 0.98 -5.74
CA GLN A 249 -21.21 -0.31 -5.85
C GLN A 249 -20.47 -1.37 -6.68
N SER A 250 -19.19 -1.19 -6.96
CA SER A 250 -18.41 -2.20 -7.69
C SER A 250 -17.75 -3.24 -6.78
N ILE A 251 -17.64 -2.96 -5.48
CA ILE A 251 -17.24 -3.91 -4.47
C ILE A 251 -18.53 -4.37 -3.77
N ASP A 252 -18.92 -5.63 -4.02
CA ASP A 252 -20.18 -6.18 -3.50
C ASP A 252 -20.19 -6.35 -1.97
N ASP A 253 -18.99 -6.48 -1.38
CA ASP A 253 -18.80 -6.54 0.06
C ASP A 253 -17.53 -5.76 0.44
N LEU A 254 -17.70 -4.52 0.87
CA LEU A 254 -16.63 -3.67 1.38
C LEU A 254 -16.73 -3.64 2.92
N PHE A 255 -15.66 -4.10 3.57
CA PHE A 255 -15.53 -4.10 5.02
C PHE A 255 -14.22 -3.43 5.42
N SER A 256 -14.28 -2.15 5.75
CA SER A 256 -13.12 -1.32 6.13
C SER A 256 -13.43 -0.60 7.44
N PRO A 257 -13.29 -1.28 8.59
CA PRO A 257 -13.44 -0.62 9.88
C PRO A 257 -12.34 0.43 10.04
N GLU A 258 -12.71 1.64 10.52
CA GLU A 258 -11.79 2.76 10.63
C GLU A 258 -10.67 2.49 11.63
N ILE A 259 -9.40 2.55 11.17
CA ILE A 259 -8.22 2.28 11.99
C ILE A 259 -7.96 3.38 13.02
N ASP A 260 -8.32 4.62 12.72
CA ASP A 260 -8.15 5.77 13.62
C ASP A 260 -9.28 5.89 14.64
N SER A 261 -10.26 4.97 14.59
CA SER A 261 -11.28 4.89 15.63
C SER A 261 -10.69 4.38 16.94
N GLN A 262 -11.37 4.67 18.07
CA GLN A 262 -10.87 4.26 19.38
C GLN A 262 -10.67 2.76 19.50
N ALA A 263 -9.44 2.34 19.80
CA ALA A 263 -9.10 0.96 20.06
C ALA A 263 -9.63 0.48 21.41
N VAL A 264 -10.33 -0.65 21.41
CA VAL A 264 -10.88 -1.27 22.59
C VAL A 264 -10.46 -2.73 22.71
N MET A 265 -10.05 -3.11 23.91
CA MET A 265 -9.75 -4.51 24.21
C MET A 265 -11.02 -5.37 24.08
N PRO A 266 -10.89 -6.68 23.87
CA PRO A 266 -12.03 -7.60 23.72
C PRO A 266 -13.03 -7.59 24.88
N ASN A 267 -12.63 -7.11 26.07
CA ASN A 267 -13.53 -6.93 27.20
C ASN A 267 -14.29 -5.58 27.17
N GLY A 268 -14.15 -4.78 26.09
CA GLY A 268 -14.78 -3.49 25.92
C GLY A 268 -14.10 -2.32 26.66
N VAL A 269 -12.93 -2.55 27.24
CA VAL A 269 -12.15 -1.49 27.88
C VAL A 269 -11.21 -0.87 26.87
N PRO A 270 -11.08 0.47 26.77
CA PRO A 270 -10.09 1.11 25.91
C PRO A 270 -8.68 0.60 26.20
N TYR A 271 -7.85 0.50 25.16
CA TYR A 271 -6.44 0.21 25.34
C TYR A 271 -5.77 1.32 26.16
N PRO A 272 -4.90 0.99 27.13
CA PRO A 272 -4.21 2.01 27.92
C PRO A 272 -3.26 2.81 27.02
N GLN A 273 -3.30 4.13 27.14
CA GLN A 273 -2.39 5.07 26.47
C GLN A 273 -2.64 5.28 24.99
N ASP A 274 -3.76 4.80 24.46
CA ASP A 274 -4.06 4.97 23.06
C ASP A 274 -5.52 5.20 22.73
N ASP A 275 -5.74 5.96 21.70
CA ASP A 275 -7.05 6.32 21.17
C ASP A 275 -7.36 5.60 19.84
N ASP A 276 -6.38 5.01 19.15
CA ASP A 276 -6.59 4.29 17.90
C ASP A 276 -5.92 2.90 17.85
N TRP A 277 -6.04 2.21 16.69
CA TRP A 277 -5.55 0.85 16.51
C TRP A 277 -4.11 0.75 16.01
N ALA A 278 -3.44 1.89 15.73
CA ALA A 278 -2.16 1.94 15.04
C ALA A 278 -0.93 2.15 15.95
N HIS A 279 -1.12 2.35 17.25
CA HIS A 279 -0.03 2.68 18.16
C HIS A 279 0.42 1.53 19.07
N ILE A 280 -0.39 0.50 19.23
CA ILE A 280 -0.08 -0.68 20.04
C ILE A 280 -0.20 -1.94 19.18
N ASP A 281 0.89 -2.68 19.04
CA ASP A 281 0.98 -3.91 18.26
C ASP A 281 -0.17 -4.90 18.54
N ALA A 282 -0.53 -5.10 19.81
CA ALA A 282 -1.63 -5.99 20.17
C ALA A 282 -3.00 -5.47 19.71
N ALA A 283 -3.22 -4.15 19.73
CA ALA A 283 -4.44 -3.55 19.22
C ALA A 283 -4.51 -3.70 17.70
N THR A 284 -3.40 -3.45 17.00
CA THR A 284 -3.32 -3.61 15.54
C THR A 284 -3.57 -5.06 15.11
N LYS A 285 -3.01 -6.04 15.82
CA LYS A 285 -3.28 -7.46 15.57
C LYS A 285 -4.75 -7.81 15.78
N GLN A 286 -5.39 -7.27 16.82
CA GLN A 286 -6.82 -7.46 17.04
C GLN A 286 -7.64 -6.84 15.91
N TYR A 287 -7.30 -5.64 15.49
CA TYR A 287 -7.92 -4.94 14.36
C TYR A 287 -7.81 -5.74 13.07
N ASP A 288 -6.61 -6.17 12.68
CA ASP A 288 -6.39 -7.05 11.53
C ASP A 288 -7.18 -8.35 11.64
N GLY A 289 -7.35 -8.86 12.86
CA GLY A 289 -8.13 -10.06 13.15
C GLY A 289 -9.59 -9.96 12.73
N TYR A 290 -10.22 -8.79 12.78
CA TYR A 290 -11.58 -8.59 12.28
C TYR A 290 -11.62 -8.69 10.75
N LYS A 291 -10.65 -8.10 10.06
CA LYS A 291 -10.51 -8.22 8.59
C LYS A 291 -10.24 -9.66 8.18
N VAL A 292 -9.37 -10.36 8.91
CA VAL A 292 -9.13 -11.81 8.71
C VAL A 292 -10.43 -12.61 8.84
N GLN A 293 -11.26 -12.31 9.86
CA GLN A 293 -12.53 -13.02 10.03
C GLN A 293 -13.49 -12.75 8.87
N ALA A 294 -13.52 -11.51 8.34
CA ALA A 294 -14.27 -11.18 7.14
C ALA A 294 -13.83 -12.07 5.94
N ILE A 295 -12.52 -12.16 5.70
CA ILE A 295 -11.97 -13.01 4.63
C ILE A 295 -12.29 -14.50 4.83
N LEU A 296 -12.23 -14.99 6.06
CA LEU A 296 -12.61 -16.40 6.35
C LEU A 296 -14.10 -16.66 6.04
N ASN A 297 -14.97 -15.70 6.39
CA ASN A 297 -16.39 -15.79 6.05
C ASN A 297 -16.59 -15.76 4.52
N GLU A 298 -15.85 -14.91 3.80
CA GLU A 298 -15.88 -14.85 2.34
C GLU A 298 -15.42 -16.17 1.69
N ILE A 299 -14.40 -16.84 2.24
CA ILE A 299 -13.98 -18.16 1.78
C ILE A 299 -15.10 -19.19 1.99
N ASP A 300 -15.77 -19.19 3.15
CA ASP A 300 -16.92 -20.06 3.45
C ASP A 300 -18.18 -19.70 2.59
N GLY A 301 -18.09 -18.70 1.71
CA GLY A 301 -19.19 -18.25 0.82
C GLY A 301 -20.26 -17.42 1.53
N LEU A 302 -19.91 -16.81 2.65
CA LEU A 302 -20.74 -15.90 3.40
C LEU A 302 -20.39 -14.44 3.07
N ASP A 303 -21.19 -13.48 3.51
CA ASP A 303 -20.79 -12.07 3.59
C ASP A 303 -19.77 -11.88 4.72
N HIS A 304 -19.09 -10.71 4.77
CA HIS A 304 -18.09 -10.42 5.82
C HIS A 304 -18.63 -10.66 7.23
N SER A 305 -19.92 -10.40 7.47
CA SER A 305 -20.56 -10.60 8.78
C SER A 305 -20.77 -12.07 9.17
N GLY A 306 -20.58 -13.01 8.24
CA GLY A 306 -20.80 -14.43 8.45
C GLY A 306 -22.28 -14.85 8.50
N LYS A 307 -23.22 -13.98 8.09
CA LYS A 307 -24.66 -14.20 8.26
C LYS A 307 -25.39 -14.62 6.99
N THR A 308 -24.93 -14.15 5.83
CA THR A 308 -25.65 -14.32 4.57
C THR A 308 -24.84 -15.14 3.60
N HIS A 309 -25.42 -16.21 3.07
CA HIS A 309 -24.80 -16.97 1.98
C HIS A 309 -24.91 -16.17 0.67
N VAL A 310 -23.76 -15.80 0.13
CA VAL A 310 -23.64 -14.97 -1.09
C VAL A 310 -22.69 -15.61 -2.13
N GLY A 311 -21.98 -16.66 -1.74
CA GLY A 311 -20.98 -17.36 -2.54
C GLY A 311 -19.60 -16.71 -2.46
N THR A 312 -18.55 -17.53 -2.58
CA THR A 312 -17.14 -17.08 -2.55
C THR A 312 -16.87 -16.10 -3.69
N PRO A 313 -16.28 -14.91 -3.44
CA PRO A 313 -16.03 -13.92 -4.49
C PRO A 313 -14.99 -14.40 -5.51
N ALA A 314 -15.04 -13.84 -6.71
CA ALA A 314 -14.01 -14.05 -7.73
C ALA A 314 -12.71 -13.31 -7.36
N ILE A 315 -12.83 -12.11 -6.82
CA ILE A 315 -11.73 -11.36 -6.18
C ILE A 315 -12.13 -10.98 -4.77
N PHE A 316 -11.28 -11.28 -3.84
CA PHE A 316 -11.42 -10.86 -2.44
C PHE A 316 -10.05 -10.75 -1.81
N GLY A 317 -9.95 -9.99 -0.75
CA GLY A 317 -8.68 -9.80 -0.07
C GLY A 317 -8.72 -8.73 0.98
N MET A 318 -7.57 -8.52 1.59
CA MET A 318 -7.42 -7.53 2.65
C MET A 318 -6.01 -6.95 2.69
N ASN A 319 -5.91 -5.90 3.46
CA ASN A 319 -4.68 -5.27 3.86
C ASN A 319 -4.38 -5.58 5.34
N PHE A 320 -3.16 -6.00 5.66
CA PHE A 320 -2.63 -6.10 7.02
C PHE A 320 -1.89 -4.83 7.40
N GLN A 321 -2.10 -4.34 8.64
CA GLN A 321 -1.43 -3.18 9.23
C GLN A 321 -0.35 -3.55 10.24
N THR A 322 -0.40 -4.75 10.80
CA THR A 322 0.43 -5.12 11.96
C THR A 322 1.94 -5.05 11.70
N VAL A 323 2.41 -5.31 10.46
CA VAL A 323 3.84 -5.21 10.13
C VAL A 323 4.26 -3.73 10.07
N SER A 324 3.49 -2.89 9.38
CA SER A 324 3.73 -1.46 9.29
C SER A 324 3.84 -0.80 10.67
N VAL A 325 2.88 -1.08 11.56
CA VAL A 325 2.91 -0.55 12.93
C VAL A 325 4.12 -1.06 13.70
N ALA A 326 4.45 -2.36 13.59
CA ALA A 326 5.60 -2.95 14.28
C ALA A 326 6.94 -2.36 13.84
N GLU A 327 7.05 -1.86 12.62
CA GLU A 327 8.24 -1.16 12.12
C GLU A 327 8.35 0.28 12.63
N LYS A 328 7.21 0.97 12.79
CA LYS A 328 7.15 2.40 13.15
C LYS A 328 7.37 2.66 14.64
N ILE A 329 6.88 1.78 15.50
CA ILE A 329 6.93 2.01 16.95
C ILE A 329 8.31 1.69 17.54
N PRO A 330 8.88 2.53 18.42
CA PRO A 330 10.18 2.28 19.05
C PRO A 330 10.14 1.12 20.04
N SER A 331 9.02 0.95 20.71
CA SER A 331 8.75 -0.20 21.59
C SER A 331 7.27 -0.26 21.91
N THR A 332 6.76 -1.45 22.17
CA THR A 332 5.46 -1.56 22.83
C THR A 332 5.62 -1.08 24.28
N PRO A 333 4.73 -0.23 24.80
CA PRO A 333 4.76 0.14 26.22
C PRO A 333 4.54 -1.08 27.11
N THR A 334 3.69 -2.00 26.66
CA THR A 334 3.40 -3.29 27.30
C THR A 334 2.80 -4.20 26.21
N THR A 335 3.40 -5.34 25.94
CA THR A 335 2.77 -6.35 25.11
C THR A 335 1.62 -6.99 25.89
N LEU A 336 0.42 -6.97 25.32
CA LEU A 336 -0.72 -7.66 25.90
C LEU A 336 -0.60 -9.16 25.63
N ILE A 337 -0.51 -9.95 26.69
CA ILE A 337 -0.39 -11.41 26.61
C ILE A 337 -1.78 -12.08 26.76
N GLY A 338 -2.82 -11.53 26.25
CA GLY A 338 -4.13 -12.13 26.37
C GLY A 338 -4.73 -12.16 27.80
N PRO A 339 -6.00 -12.54 27.93
CA PRO A 339 -6.65 -12.54 29.23
C PRO A 339 -6.15 -13.70 30.13
N ASP A 340 -5.97 -13.41 31.41
CA ASP A 340 -5.83 -14.41 32.45
C ASP A 340 -7.15 -15.21 32.63
N ALA A 341 -7.14 -16.18 33.55
CA ALA A 341 -8.33 -17.00 33.81
C ALA A 341 -9.57 -16.21 34.30
N ASN A 342 -9.40 -14.92 34.65
CA ASN A 342 -10.47 -14.02 35.09
C ASN A 342 -10.86 -13.02 33.98
N GLY A 343 -10.27 -13.11 32.80
CA GLY A 343 -10.51 -12.18 31.70
C GLY A 343 -9.72 -10.87 31.78
N ASN A 344 -8.73 -10.76 32.68
CA ASN A 344 -7.86 -9.58 32.76
C ASN A 344 -6.67 -9.77 31.84
N TYR A 345 -6.36 -8.75 31.04
CA TYR A 345 -5.17 -8.75 30.21
C TYR A 345 -3.92 -8.60 31.07
N THR A 346 -2.98 -9.51 30.87
CA THR A 346 -1.64 -9.42 31.47
C THR A 346 -0.70 -8.76 30.47
N THR A 347 0.29 -8.06 30.98
CA THR A 347 1.27 -7.33 30.18
C THR A 347 2.65 -7.93 30.36
N SER A 348 3.42 -8.02 29.27
CA SER A 348 4.86 -8.33 29.33
C SER A 348 5.69 -7.07 29.57
N ALA A 349 7.01 -7.23 29.70
CA ALA A 349 7.93 -6.10 29.61
C ALA A 349 7.85 -5.46 28.22
N PRO A 350 8.17 -4.15 28.07
CA PRO A 350 8.28 -3.51 26.77
C PRO A 350 9.25 -4.25 25.86
N GLU A 351 8.87 -4.42 24.59
CA GLU A 351 9.68 -5.05 23.54
C GLU A 351 9.98 -4.03 22.44
N ALA A 352 11.17 -4.12 21.85
CA ALA A 352 11.61 -3.20 20.82
C ALA A 352 10.91 -3.47 19.48
N GLY A 353 10.43 -2.39 18.86
CA GLY A 353 9.92 -2.40 17.48
C GLY A 353 11.02 -2.24 16.44
N GLY A 354 10.63 -2.15 15.17
CA GLY A 354 11.53 -1.99 14.04
C GLY A 354 12.55 -3.10 13.89
N TYR A 355 13.69 -2.75 13.31
CA TYR A 355 14.81 -3.66 13.09
C TYR A 355 15.91 -3.49 14.15
N GLN A 356 16.73 -4.52 14.33
CA GLN A 356 17.86 -4.52 15.25
C GLN A 356 19.07 -5.27 14.67
N PHE A 357 20.25 -4.95 15.20
CA PHE A 357 21.47 -5.70 14.86
C PHE A 357 21.69 -6.86 15.81
N VAL A 358 21.73 -8.07 15.28
CA VAL A 358 22.11 -9.29 15.98
C VAL A 358 23.35 -9.88 15.32
N ASN A 359 24.47 -9.95 16.05
CA ASN A 359 25.75 -10.41 15.51
C ASN A 359 26.21 -9.68 14.23
N GLY A 360 25.87 -8.39 14.12
CA GLY A 360 26.21 -7.56 12.98
C GLY A 360 25.33 -7.74 11.74
N GLN A 361 24.25 -8.51 11.86
CA GLN A 361 23.21 -8.64 10.82
C GLN A 361 21.98 -7.87 11.25
N LEU A 362 21.40 -7.13 10.32
CA LEU A 362 20.12 -6.46 10.50
C LEU A 362 18.99 -7.51 10.40
N VAL A 363 18.15 -7.57 11.41
CA VAL A 363 17.04 -8.53 11.51
C VAL A 363 15.82 -7.86 12.12
N PRO A 364 14.60 -8.36 11.89
CA PRO A 364 13.41 -7.91 12.60
C PRO A 364 13.60 -7.92 14.12
N GLY A 365 13.18 -6.85 14.77
CA GLY A 365 13.11 -6.79 16.23
C GLY A 365 12.00 -7.69 16.78
N PRO A 366 11.87 -7.82 18.11
CA PRO A 366 10.89 -8.73 18.72
C PRO A 366 9.44 -8.44 18.26
N VAL A 367 9.04 -7.17 18.25
CA VAL A 367 7.67 -6.78 17.86
C VAL A 367 7.43 -7.06 16.36
N LEU A 368 8.37 -6.70 15.51
CA LEU A 368 8.28 -6.96 14.06
C LEU A 368 8.29 -8.48 13.76
N SER A 369 9.14 -9.24 14.46
CA SER A 369 9.14 -10.72 14.33
C SER A 369 7.78 -11.31 14.72
N SER A 370 7.18 -10.83 15.83
CA SER A 370 5.85 -11.25 16.28
C SER A 370 4.73 -10.82 15.30
N ALA A 371 4.89 -9.68 14.62
CA ALA A 371 3.97 -9.25 13.57
C ALA A 371 4.02 -10.16 12.33
N LEU A 372 5.23 -10.56 11.92
CA LEU A 372 5.41 -11.53 10.83
C LEU A 372 4.82 -12.90 11.17
N ASP A 373 5.02 -13.37 12.42
CA ASP A 373 4.41 -14.62 12.92
C ASP A 373 2.87 -14.54 12.88
N TYR A 374 2.31 -13.38 13.25
CA TYR A 374 0.86 -13.16 13.18
C TYR A 374 0.35 -13.24 11.74
N VAL A 375 0.98 -12.54 10.79
CA VAL A 375 0.58 -12.59 9.37
C VAL A 375 0.64 -14.02 8.85
N ASP A 376 1.71 -14.75 9.11
CA ASP A 376 1.85 -16.16 8.68
C ASP A 376 0.75 -17.05 9.25
N ALA A 377 0.45 -16.89 10.54
CA ALA A 377 -0.61 -17.67 11.19
C ALA A 377 -1.99 -17.39 10.56
N GLN A 378 -2.31 -16.13 10.28
CA GLN A 378 -3.58 -15.77 9.64
C GLN A 378 -3.68 -16.27 8.20
N LEU A 379 -2.60 -16.14 7.41
CA LEU A 379 -2.51 -16.78 6.10
C LEU A 379 -2.72 -18.29 6.19
N GLY A 380 -2.17 -18.94 7.22
CA GLY A 380 -2.37 -20.36 7.49
C GLY A 380 -3.83 -20.72 7.72
N ARG A 381 -4.59 -19.88 8.43
CA ARG A 381 -6.05 -20.06 8.60
C ARG A 381 -6.78 -19.94 7.27
N MET A 382 -6.49 -18.91 6.47
CA MET A 382 -7.10 -18.70 5.15
C MET A 382 -6.82 -19.89 4.21
N VAL A 383 -5.56 -20.31 4.10
CA VAL A 383 -5.16 -21.49 3.29
C VAL A 383 -5.87 -22.76 3.76
N SER A 384 -5.95 -22.96 5.07
CA SER A 384 -6.64 -24.14 5.65
C SER A 384 -8.14 -24.13 5.35
N THR A 385 -8.79 -22.96 5.41
CA THR A 385 -10.21 -22.80 5.09
C THR A 385 -10.46 -23.04 3.60
N ILE A 386 -9.60 -22.48 2.71
CA ILE A 386 -9.65 -22.76 1.25
C ILE A 386 -9.56 -24.27 0.97
N HIS A 387 -8.70 -25.00 1.68
CA HIS A 387 -8.60 -26.45 1.53
C HIS A 387 -9.82 -27.19 2.08
N LYS A 388 -10.29 -26.80 3.25
CA LYS A 388 -11.48 -27.37 3.91
C LYS A 388 -12.71 -27.28 3.00
N ASP A 389 -12.88 -26.17 2.29
CA ASP A 389 -14.04 -25.91 1.45
C ASP A 389 -13.87 -26.43 0.01
N GLY A 390 -12.75 -27.11 -0.26
CA GLY A 390 -12.47 -27.71 -1.57
C GLY A 390 -12.15 -26.68 -2.67
N LEU A 391 -11.79 -25.46 -2.31
CA LEU A 391 -11.49 -24.35 -3.22
C LEU A 391 -10.03 -24.33 -3.70
N ALA A 392 -9.14 -25.12 -3.10
CA ALA A 392 -7.70 -25.12 -3.40
C ALA A 392 -7.36 -25.39 -4.88
N GLY A 393 -8.22 -26.13 -5.60
CA GLY A 393 -8.07 -26.41 -7.02
C GLY A 393 -8.50 -25.25 -7.94
N SER A 394 -9.03 -24.15 -7.40
CA SER A 394 -9.60 -23.03 -8.16
C SER A 394 -9.27 -21.65 -7.58
N THR A 395 -8.46 -21.56 -6.54
CA THR A 395 -8.06 -20.29 -5.90
C THR A 395 -6.57 -20.04 -6.07
N THR A 396 -6.21 -18.87 -6.58
CA THR A 396 -4.83 -18.36 -6.55
C THR A 396 -4.70 -17.36 -5.42
N ILE A 397 -3.58 -17.42 -4.70
CA ILE A 397 -3.23 -16.50 -3.62
C ILE A 397 -2.09 -15.61 -4.11
N ILE A 398 -2.25 -14.31 -3.96
CA ILE A 398 -1.22 -13.29 -4.21
C ILE A 398 -0.92 -12.62 -2.86
N VAL A 399 0.34 -12.60 -2.47
CA VAL A 399 0.80 -11.88 -1.27
C VAL A 399 1.81 -10.83 -1.72
N THR A 400 1.55 -9.57 -1.38
CA THR A 400 2.40 -8.42 -1.73
C THR A 400 2.21 -7.30 -0.69
N ALA A 401 2.68 -6.09 -0.97
CA ALA A 401 2.47 -4.90 -0.15
C ALA A 401 2.10 -3.70 -1.01
N LYS A 402 1.36 -2.73 -0.45
CA LYS A 402 1.10 -1.42 -1.07
C LYS A 402 2.36 -0.57 -1.08
N HIS A 403 3.12 -0.61 0.00
CA HIS A 403 4.36 0.10 0.25
C HIS A 403 5.28 -0.70 1.17
N GLY A 404 6.57 -0.42 1.14
CA GLY A 404 7.51 -0.73 2.20
C GLY A 404 7.63 0.46 3.16
N GLN A 405 8.66 0.47 3.99
CA GLN A 405 8.94 1.56 4.94
C GLN A 405 10.44 1.75 5.11
N SER A 406 10.87 2.97 5.41
CA SER A 406 12.28 3.26 5.65
C SER A 406 12.50 4.21 6.83
N PRO A 407 13.72 4.26 7.44
CA PRO A 407 14.86 3.39 7.16
C PRO A 407 14.76 2.02 7.84
N LEU A 408 15.32 0.98 7.23
CA LEU A 408 15.46 -0.34 7.88
C LEU A 408 16.59 -0.33 8.92
N ASP A 409 17.70 0.35 8.63
CA ASP A 409 18.81 0.51 9.59
C ASP A 409 18.49 1.64 10.57
N PRO A 410 18.22 1.33 11.85
CA PRO A 410 17.90 2.36 12.84
C PRO A 410 19.02 3.39 13.06
N ASN A 411 20.27 3.06 12.71
CA ASN A 411 21.38 4.01 12.83
C ASN A 411 21.35 5.11 11.76
N GLU A 412 20.64 4.88 10.66
CA GLU A 412 20.44 5.88 9.59
C GLU A 412 19.34 6.87 9.92
N LEU A 413 18.42 6.53 10.84
CA LEU A 413 17.25 7.35 11.17
C LEU A 413 17.62 8.77 11.59
N ARG A 414 16.97 9.72 10.94
CA ARG A 414 16.98 11.15 11.26
C ARG A 414 15.58 11.71 11.10
N THR A 415 14.89 11.89 12.21
CA THR A 415 13.55 12.52 12.19
C THR A 415 13.69 14.03 12.10
N VAL A 416 12.92 14.65 11.24
CA VAL A 416 12.90 16.11 11.00
C VAL A 416 11.44 16.57 11.05
N LYS A 417 11.17 17.74 11.64
CA LYS A 417 9.83 18.35 11.56
C LYS A 417 9.72 19.26 10.34
N ASP A 418 8.74 19.01 9.51
CA ASP A 418 8.41 19.78 8.29
C ASP A 418 7.81 21.16 8.60
N GLY A 419 6.90 21.27 9.55
CA GLY A 419 6.17 22.51 9.87
C GLY A 419 7.05 23.74 10.09
N PRO A 420 8.17 23.67 10.83
CA PRO A 420 9.14 24.76 10.91
C PRO A 420 9.75 25.17 9.58
N ILE A 421 9.97 24.22 8.67
CA ILE A 421 10.52 24.46 7.32
C ILE A 421 9.48 25.20 6.47
N ILE A 422 8.24 24.70 6.44
CA ILE A 422 7.09 25.32 5.75
C ILE A 422 6.90 26.76 6.25
N SER A 423 6.87 26.95 7.57
CA SER A 423 6.72 28.27 8.18
C SER A 423 7.83 29.24 7.77
N ALA A 424 9.07 28.75 7.70
CA ALA A 424 10.22 29.58 7.31
C ALA A 424 10.19 29.95 5.81
N ILE A 425 9.74 29.04 4.94
CA ILE A 425 9.54 29.30 3.50
C ILE A 425 8.47 30.40 3.32
N ASN A 426 7.31 30.24 3.96
CA ASN A 426 6.23 31.21 3.90
C ASN A 426 6.67 32.60 4.43
N ALA A 427 7.40 32.64 5.55
CA ALA A 427 7.93 33.89 6.09
C ALA A 427 8.96 34.55 5.16
N ALA A 428 9.81 33.78 4.49
CA ALA A 428 10.79 34.32 3.53
C ALA A 428 10.09 34.86 2.27
N TRP A 429 9.09 34.17 1.75
CA TRP A 429 8.28 34.59 0.62
C TRP A 429 7.54 35.91 0.89
N ALA A 430 6.91 36.02 2.06
CA ALA A 430 6.14 37.19 2.49
C ALA A 430 6.96 38.49 2.53
N GLN A 431 8.29 38.41 2.69
CA GLN A 431 9.15 39.61 2.68
C GLN A 431 9.12 40.36 1.35
N THR A 432 8.94 39.64 0.26
CA THR A 432 8.88 40.20 -1.10
C THR A 432 7.47 40.19 -1.69
N HIS A 433 6.57 39.47 -1.09
CA HIS A 433 5.18 39.27 -1.53
C HIS A 433 4.17 39.54 -0.39
N PRO A 434 4.05 40.78 0.12
CA PRO A 434 3.27 41.09 1.32
C PRO A 434 1.74 40.86 1.14
N SER A 435 1.27 40.74 -0.09
CA SER A 435 -0.13 40.40 -0.42
C SER A 435 -0.41 38.87 -0.48
N ASN A 436 0.65 38.05 -0.48
CA ASN A 436 0.57 36.60 -0.44
C ASN A 436 1.56 36.10 0.61
N THR A 437 1.11 35.89 1.83
CA THR A 437 1.94 35.52 2.98
C THR A 437 2.01 34.02 3.25
N SER A 438 1.21 33.22 2.54
CA SER A 438 1.17 31.75 2.63
C SER A 438 1.40 31.18 1.24
N LEU A 439 2.67 31.01 0.87
CA LEU A 439 3.02 30.42 -0.42
C LEU A 439 2.68 28.93 -0.44
N ILE A 440 3.17 28.15 0.52
CA ILE A 440 2.79 26.76 0.68
C ILE A 440 1.42 26.75 1.39
N VAL A 441 0.41 26.24 0.72
CA VAL A 441 -0.97 26.14 1.20
C VAL A 441 -1.29 24.74 1.72
N ALA A 442 -0.69 23.71 1.13
CA ALA A 442 -0.77 22.33 1.59
C ALA A 442 0.59 21.66 1.43
N GLY A 443 0.87 20.71 2.28
CA GLY A 443 2.07 19.88 2.22
C GLY A 443 1.79 18.57 2.90
N THR A 444 2.36 17.51 2.35
CA THR A 444 2.38 16.18 2.90
C THR A 444 3.79 15.63 2.77
N ASP A 445 4.21 14.81 3.69
CA ASP A 445 5.57 14.30 3.74
C ASP A 445 5.64 12.87 4.28
N ASP A 446 6.32 12.50 5.26
CA ASP A 446 6.80 11.24 5.77
C ASP A 446 8.20 10.93 5.22
N ASP A 447 8.32 10.06 4.19
CA ASP A 447 9.62 9.73 3.55
C ASP A 447 9.82 10.45 2.20
N LEU A 448 9.10 11.52 1.96
CA LEU A 448 9.27 12.44 0.84
C LEU A 448 8.91 13.87 1.24
N TRP A 449 8.97 14.80 0.29
CA TRP A 449 8.43 16.16 0.43
C TRP A 449 7.44 16.42 -0.70
N GLN A 450 6.24 16.82 -0.35
CA GLN A 450 5.28 17.39 -1.30
C GLN A 450 4.83 18.76 -0.79
N SER A 451 4.72 19.72 -1.69
CA SER A 451 4.09 21.00 -1.37
C SER A 451 3.33 21.56 -2.56
N TYR A 452 2.19 22.16 -2.24
CA TYR A 452 1.27 22.81 -3.16
C TYR A 452 1.24 24.30 -2.84
N LEU A 453 1.27 25.14 -3.88
CA LEU A 453 1.54 26.57 -3.75
C LEU A 453 0.33 27.41 -4.14
N SER A 454 0.05 28.47 -3.37
CA SER A 454 -0.96 29.47 -3.73
C SER A 454 -0.60 30.27 -4.99
N ASP A 455 0.70 30.37 -5.30
CA ASP A 455 1.25 30.83 -6.56
C ASP A 455 2.12 29.70 -7.12
N ASN A 456 1.56 28.91 -8.04
CA ASN A 456 2.25 27.79 -8.66
C ASN A 456 3.01 28.16 -9.94
N SER A 457 3.35 29.43 -10.11
CA SER A 457 4.24 29.86 -11.18
C SER A 457 5.62 29.17 -11.04
N GLN A 458 6.29 28.91 -12.17
CA GLN A 458 7.64 28.31 -12.14
C GLN A 458 8.60 29.11 -11.23
N ALA A 459 8.47 30.44 -11.17
CA ALA A 459 9.30 31.28 -10.31
C ALA A 459 9.06 31.02 -8.81
N ALA A 460 7.83 30.79 -8.40
CA ALA A 460 7.51 30.44 -7.02
C ALA A 460 7.95 29.00 -6.69
N CYS A 461 7.76 28.06 -7.60
CA CYS A 461 8.28 26.68 -7.46
C CYS A 461 9.81 26.68 -7.33
N ASP A 462 10.53 27.45 -8.16
CA ASP A 462 11.98 27.58 -8.10
C ASP A 462 12.46 28.24 -6.79
N PHE A 463 11.68 29.16 -6.24
CA PHE A 463 11.95 29.78 -4.94
C PHE A 463 11.89 28.73 -3.83
N VAL A 464 10.83 27.92 -3.77
CA VAL A 464 10.68 26.85 -2.76
C VAL A 464 11.81 25.83 -2.91
N LYS A 465 12.07 25.34 -4.14
CA LYS A 465 13.20 24.44 -4.44
C LYS A 465 14.52 25.00 -3.95
N SER A 466 14.82 26.27 -4.27
CA SER A 466 16.06 26.92 -3.85
C SER A 466 16.14 27.08 -2.34
N TYR A 467 15.03 27.41 -1.68
CA TYR A 467 14.99 27.52 -0.23
C TYR A 467 15.28 26.17 0.44
N LEU A 468 14.57 25.13 0.08
CA LEU A 468 14.75 23.77 0.61
C LEU A 468 16.20 23.28 0.45
N TRP A 469 16.79 23.50 -0.73
CA TRP A 469 18.16 23.08 -1.02
C TRP A 469 19.22 23.83 -0.19
N ASN A 470 18.99 25.09 0.13
CA ASN A 470 19.93 25.90 0.90
C ASN A 470 19.65 25.92 2.41
N HIS A 471 18.53 25.35 2.83
CA HIS A 471 18.14 25.33 4.23
C HIS A 471 18.76 24.12 4.95
N THR A 472 19.09 24.36 6.22
CA THR A 472 19.60 23.34 7.15
C THR A 472 18.59 23.12 8.25
N ALA A 473 18.02 21.92 8.32
CA ALA A 473 17.03 21.56 9.32
C ALA A 473 17.67 20.99 10.60
N GLN A 474 16.92 21.05 11.69
CA GLN A 474 17.24 20.37 12.95
C GLN A 474 16.36 19.12 13.08
N GLY A 475 16.97 18.04 13.54
CA GLY A 475 16.29 16.78 13.73
C GLY A 475 16.86 15.98 14.91
N PHE A 476 16.48 14.70 14.98
CA PHE A 476 16.95 13.79 16.02
C PHE A 476 17.39 12.46 15.39
N ASP A 477 18.42 11.83 15.97
CA ASP A 477 18.76 10.45 15.66
C ASP A 477 17.87 9.46 16.49
N VAL A 478 18.05 8.16 16.25
CA VAL A 478 17.31 7.10 16.95
C VAL A 478 17.48 7.13 18.48
N ASN A 479 18.54 7.73 18.99
CA ASN A 479 18.80 7.89 20.40
C ASN A 479 18.30 9.25 20.95
N LEU A 480 17.53 9.97 20.17
CA LEU A 480 17.01 11.31 20.49
C LEU A 480 18.11 12.38 20.67
N ASN A 481 19.30 12.15 20.11
CA ASN A 481 20.32 13.18 20.07
C ASN A 481 20.02 14.19 18.97
N PRO A 482 20.17 15.51 19.21
CA PRO A 482 19.97 16.51 18.17
C PRO A 482 20.97 16.34 17.03
N VAL A 483 20.49 16.39 15.80
CA VAL A 483 21.29 16.32 14.59
C VAL A 483 20.95 17.48 13.65
N THR A 484 21.88 17.80 12.79
CA THR A 484 21.72 18.84 11.77
C THR A 484 21.68 18.17 10.39
N VAL A 485 20.66 18.48 9.61
CA VAL A 485 20.40 17.87 8.32
C VAL A 485 20.48 18.93 7.22
N GLN A 486 21.31 18.69 6.20
CA GLN A 486 21.49 19.59 5.05
C GLN A 486 20.34 19.44 4.05
N HIS A 487 20.12 20.49 3.26
CA HIS A 487 19.13 20.49 2.17
C HIS A 487 17.70 20.17 2.66
N SER A 488 17.36 20.62 3.86
CA SER A 488 16.08 20.26 4.52
C SER A 488 15.86 18.74 4.71
N GLY A 489 16.82 17.88 4.43
CA GLY A 489 16.71 16.43 4.42
C GLY A 489 16.58 15.82 3.02
N LEU A 490 16.59 16.66 1.97
CA LEU A 490 16.31 16.20 0.60
C LEU A 490 17.58 15.81 -0.16
N ALA A 491 17.49 14.75 -0.92
CA ALA A 491 18.51 14.27 -1.85
C ALA A 491 18.30 14.86 -3.25
N GLN A 492 17.05 15.02 -3.67
CA GLN A 492 16.68 15.60 -4.96
C GLN A 492 15.35 16.34 -4.86
N ILE A 493 15.17 17.37 -5.69
CA ILE A 493 13.96 18.21 -5.70
C ILE A 493 13.57 18.50 -7.15
N TRP A 494 12.30 18.28 -7.47
CA TRP A 494 11.66 18.66 -8.73
C TRP A 494 10.63 19.76 -8.45
N ALA A 495 10.56 20.75 -9.32
CA ALA A 495 9.71 21.92 -9.10
C ALA A 495 9.00 22.34 -10.41
N GLY A 496 7.70 22.62 -10.32
CA GLY A 496 6.88 23.05 -11.43
C GLY A 496 6.92 22.05 -12.60
N ALA A 497 7.42 22.48 -13.75
CA ALA A 497 7.51 21.63 -14.95
C ALA A 497 8.38 20.37 -14.76
N GLU A 498 9.38 20.41 -13.87
CA GLU A 498 10.20 19.22 -13.57
C GLU A 498 9.37 18.18 -12.81
N ALA A 499 8.53 18.59 -11.83
CA ALA A 499 7.64 17.70 -11.09
C ALA A 499 6.59 17.08 -12.02
N ALA A 500 5.94 17.88 -12.88
CA ALA A 500 5.03 17.36 -13.90
C ALA A 500 5.69 16.30 -14.80
N ASN A 501 6.91 16.58 -15.26
CA ASN A 501 7.66 15.66 -16.11
C ASN A 501 8.07 14.39 -15.36
N PHE A 502 8.42 14.49 -14.07
CA PHE A 502 8.73 13.35 -13.23
C PHE A 502 7.54 12.37 -13.17
N PHE A 503 6.35 12.87 -12.89
CA PHE A 503 5.12 12.06 -12.87
C PHE A 503 4.60 11.71 -14.28
N GLY A 504 5.17 12.29 -15.35
CA GLY A 504 4.73 12.03 -16.72
C GLY A 504 3.35 12.63 -17.05
N VAL A 505 2.98 13.71 -16.36
CA VAL A 505 1.71 14.43 -16.55
C VAL A 505 1.94 15.79 -17.23
N SER A 506 0.86 16.42 -17.70
CA SER A 506 0.90 17.79 -18.20
C SER A 506 1.08 18.79 -17.06
N VAL A 507 1.77 19.90 -17.31
CA VAL A 507 1.86 21.02 -16.37
C VAL A 507 0.49 21.63 -16.01
N ASP A 508 -0.52 21.43 -16.86
CA ASP A 508 -1.90 21.86 -16.60
C ASP A 508 -2.73 20.82 -15.84
N ASN A 509 -2.13 19.68 -15.43
CA ASN A 509 -2.83 18.63 -14.70
C ASN A 509 -3.44 19.17 -13.40
N GLY A 510 -2.64 19.84 -12.56
CA GLY A 510 -3.09 20.55 -11.36
C GLY A 510 -3.42 19.66 -10.15
N HIS A 511 -3.13 18.35 -10.22
CA HIS A 511 -3.25 17.40 -9.10
C HIS A 511 -1.87 17.00 -8.56
N TYR A 512 -0.81 17.07 -9.37
CA TYR A 512 0.54 16.74 -8.91
C TYR A 512 1.10 17.86 -8.00
N PRO A 513 2.01 17.53 -7.05
CA PRO A 513 2.62 18.52 -6.17
C PRO A 513 3.48 19.52 -6.96
N ASP A 514 3.34 20.82 -6.65
CA ASP A 514 4.09 21.89 -7.32
C ASP A 514 5.59 21.78 -7.07
N VAL A 515 5.98 21.32 -5.87
CA VAL A 515 7.35 20.95 -5.53
C VAL A 515 7.36 19.58 -4.87
N PHE A 516 8.17 18.69 -5.40
CA PHE A 516 8.31 17.30 -5.00
C PHE A 516 9.77 16.98 -4.69
N GLY A 517 10.04 16.24 -3.62
CA GLY A 517 11.41 15.96 -3.18
C GLY A 517 11.61 14.55 -2.63
N GLU A 518 12.68 13.90 -3.12
CA GLU A 518 13.17 12.64 -2.57
C GLU A 518 14.03 12.93 -1.34
N VAL A 519 13.82 12.22 -0.24
CA VAL A 519 14.61 12.35 0.97
C VAL A 519 15.98 11.68 0.86
N GLN A 520 16.95 12.15 1.64
CA GLN A 520 18.18 11.40 1.89
C GLN A 520 17.84 10.14 2.69
N VAL A 521 18.58 9.05 2.42
CA VAL A 521 18.37 7.79 3.14
C VAL A 521 18.37 8.02 4.65
N GLY A 522 17.34 7.53 5.32
CA GLY A 522 17.15 7.63 6.76
C GLY A 522 16.45 8.90 7.23
N ILE A 523 16.10 9.84 6.36
CA ILE A 523 15.29 11.00 6.72
C ILE A 523 13.82 10.61 6.75
N VAL A 524 13.16 10.97 7.86
CA VAL A 524 11.72 10.85 8.06
C VAL A 524 11.19 12.17 8.59
N TYR A 525 10.20 12.74 7.90
CA TYR A 525 9.52 13.93 8.38
C TYR A 525 8.45 13.54 9.40
N SER A 526 8.84 13.46 10.64
CA SER A 526 7.98 12.96 11.72
C SER A 526 8.37 13.50 13.08
N GLY A 527 7.59 13.11 14.10
CA GLY A 527 7.97 13.24 15.50
C GLY A 527 9.18 12.35 15.84
N PRO A 528 9.94 12.69 16.89
CA PRO A 528 11.23 12.04 17.17
C PRO A 528 11.11 10.60 17.69
N THR A 529 9.91 10.07 17.85
CA THR A 529 9.67 8.74 18.41
C THR A 529 9.28 7.68 17.36
N LYS A 530 9.02 8.05 16.11
CA LYS A 530 8.83 7.08 15.03
C LYS A 530 10.17 6.53 14.53
N LEU A 531 10.23 5.22 14.21
CA LEU A 531 11.44 4.56 13.71
C LEU A 531 11.51 4.54 12.19
N ALA A 532 10.40 4.53 11.52
CA ALA A 532 10.27 4.47 10.06
C ALA A 532 8.96 5.12 9.63
N GLU A 533 8.87 5.48 8.36
CA GLU A 533 7.67 5.86 7.65
C GLU A 533 7.68 5.29 6.23
N HIS A 534 6.58 5.51 5.51
CA HIS A 534 6.43 5.17 4.09
C HIS A 534 6.28 6.44 3.25
N GLY A 535 5.87 6.27 2.00
CA GLY A 535 5.60 7.39 1.10
C GLY A 535 6.78 7.78 0.21
N GLY A 536 7.97 7.27 0.51
CA GLY A 536 9.20 7.62 -0.17
C GLY A 536 9.45 6.94 -1.50
N MET A 537 10.67 7.15 -2.01
CA MET A 537 11.15 6.58 -3.25
C MET A 537 12.39 5.70 -3.06
N ASN A 538 12.93 5.67 -1.85
CA ASN A 538 14.08 4.86 -1.49
C ASN A 538 13.79 3.36 -1.68
N THR A 539 14.84 2.56 -1.78
CA THR A 539 14.70 1.10 -1.92
C THR A 539 13.94 0.50 -0.73
N GLY A 540 14.12 1.02 0.49
CA GLY A 540 13.37 0.61 1.67
C GLY A 540 11.87 0.79 1.48
N ASP A 541 11.44 1.92 0.96
CA ASP A 541 10.01 2.19 0.71
C ASP A 541 9.43 1.30 -0.39
N ARG A 542 10.21 0.95 -1.39
CA ARG A 542 9.70 0.38 -2.64
C ARG A 542 9.92 -1.12 -2.84
N HIS A 543 10.94 -1.71 -2.21
CA HIS A 543 11.29 -3.11 -2.43
C HIS A 543 10.49 -4.04 -1.53
N VAL A 544 9.38 -4.54 -2.03
CA VAL A 544 8.40 -5.33 -1.29
C VAL A 544 8.34 -6.78 -1.75
N LEU A 545 7.76 -7.64 -0.91
CA LEU A 545 7.51 -9.02 -1.29
C LEU A 545 6.49 -9.13 -2.42
N MET A 546 6.61 -10.17 -3.24
CA MET A 546 5.57 -10.58 -4.18
C MET A 546 5.62 -12.09 -4.44
N VAL A 547 4.58 -12.79 -4.00
CA VAL A 547 4.43 -14.24 -4.16
C VAL A 547 3.07 -14.55 -4.79
N VAL A 548 3.06 -15.40 -5.81
CA VAL A 548 1.84 -15.89 -6.43
C VAL A 548 1.82 -17.41 -6.35
N SER A 549 0.84 -17.99 -5.67
CA SER A 549 0.73 -19.43 -5.46
C SER A 549 -0.68 -19.93 -5.72
N GLY A 550 -0.83 -21.07 -6.40
CA GLY A 550 -2.14 -21.63 -6.70
C GLY A 550 -2.12 -22.57 -7.91
N PRO A 551 -3.29 -23.06 -8.32
CA PRO A 551 -3.41 -24.00 -9.43
C PRO A 551 -2.91 -23.40 -10.75
N GLY A 552 -2.02 -24.11 -11.41
CA GLY A 552 -1.43 -23.68 -12.69
C GLY A 552 -0.32 -22.65 -12.59
N ILE A 553 0.00 -22.16 -11.40
CA ILE A 553 1.15 -21.28 -11.16
C ILE A 553 2.43 -22.12 -11.17
N PRO A 554 3.45 -21.75 -11.97
CA PRO A 554 4.72 -22.46 -11.97
C PRO A 554 5.51 -22.20 -10.68
N VAL A 555 6.22 -23.22 -10.21
CA VAL A 555 7.15 -23.07 -9.06
C VAL A 555 8.47 -22.53 -9.57
N ARG A 556 8.81 -21.30 -9.18
CA ARG A 556 10.04 -20.64 -9.61
C ARG A 556 10.38 -19.39 -8.79
N VAL A 557 11.61 -18.97 -8.85
CA VAL A 557 12.06 -17.64 -8.42
C VAL A 557 12.29 -16.79 -9.68
N GLU A 558 11.68 -15.62 -9.72
CA GLU A 558 11.79 -14.66 -10.81
C GLU A 558 12.61 -13.45 -10.35
N PHE A 559 13.69 -13.14 -11.06
CA PHE A 559 14.60 -12.05 -10.75
C PHE A 559 14.37 -10.81 -11.63
N THR A 560 13.46 -10.90 -12.60
CA THR A 560 13.09 -9.74 -13.43
C THR A 560 12.42 -8.70 -12.57
N SER A 561 12.79 -7.43 -12.77
CA SER A 561 12.10 -6.32 -12.11
C SER A 561 10.62 -6.31 -12.50
N VAL A 562 9.76 -6.26 -11.51
CA VAL A 562 8.31 -6.15 -11.64
C VAL A 562 7.81 -5.04 -10.72
N GLU A 563 6.60 -4.57 -10.99
CA GLU A 563 5.93 -3.58 -10.14
C GLU A 563 4.59 -4.10 -9.64
N THR A 564 4.14 -3.58 -8.52
CA THR A 564 2.83 -3.92 -7.94
C THR A 564 1.67 -3.53 -8.87
N THR A 565 1.85 -2.57 -9.77
CA THR A 565 0.93 -2.28 -10.88
C THR A 565 0.58 -3.51 -11.72
N GLN A 566 1.50 -4.48 -11.83
CA GLN A 566 1.27 -5.71 -12.62
C GLN A 566 0.30 -6.69 -11.95
N VAL A 567 -0.08 -6.45 -10.70
CA VAL A 567 -1.03 -7.31 -9.95
C VAL A 567 -2.43 -7.22 -10.56
N ALA A 568 -2.94 -6.02 -10.82
CA ALA A 568 -4.28 -5.83 -11.39
C ALA A 568 -4.51 -6.58 -12.72
N PRO A 569 -3.68 -6.38 -13.77
CA PRO A 569 -3.82 -7.13 -15.01
C PRO A 569 -3.59 -8.63 -14.83
N THR A 570 -2.77 -9.05 -13.85
CA THR A 570 -2.56 -10.47 -13.53
C THR A 570 -3.83 -11.10 -12.94
N ILE A 571 -4.51 -10.43 -12.03
CA ILE A 571 -5.79 -10.89 -11.46
C ILE A 571 -6.81 -11.11 -12.57
N LEU A 572 -6.98 -10.14 -13.46
CA LEU A 572 -7.91 -10.30 -14.59
C LEU A 572 -7.55 -11.48 -15.49
N ALA A 573 -6.26 -11.64 -15.81
CA ALA A 573 -5.79 -12.77 -16.62
C ALA A 573 -6.04 -14.12 -15.94
N LEU A 574 -5.82 -14.23 -14.64
CA LEU A 574 -6.08 -15.43 -13.83
C LEU A 574 -7.58 -15.79 -13.83
N LEU A 575 -8.44 -14.80 -13.77
CA LEU A 575 -9.90 -14.98 -13.84
C LEU A 575 -10.43 -15.17 -15.27
N GLY A 576 -9.55 -15.18 -16.29
CA GLY A 576 -9.94 -15.31 -17.68
C GLY A 576 -10.60 -14.06 -18.27
N LEU A 577 -10.43 -12.92 -17.64
CA LEU A 577 -10.88 -11.62 -18.10
C LEU A 577 -9.78 -10.91 -18.91
N ASN A 578 -10.15 -9.87 -19.64
CA ASN A 578 -9.20 -9.12 -20.46
C ASN A 578 -8.44 -8.09 -19.63
N PRO A 579 -7.11 -8.19 -19.44
CA PRO A 579 -6.31 -7.18 -18.74
C PRO A 579 -6.42 -5.78 -19.33
N ASN A 580 -6.59 -5.67 -20.65
CA ASN A 580 -6.79 -4.38 -21.33
C ASN A 580 -8.19 -3.77 -21.09
N ALA A 581 -9.03 -4.36 -20.24
CA ALA A 581 -10.24 -3.70 -19.77
C ALA A 581 -9.92 -2.61 -18.72
N LEU A 582 -8.71 -2.61 -18.16
CA LEU A 582 -8.21 -1.54 -17.30
C LEU A 582 -7.63 -0.39 -18.14
N THR A 583 -8.10 0.83 -17.86
CA THR A 583 -7.69 2.03 -18.58
C THR A 583 -6.22 2.36 -18.32
N ALA A 584 -5.79 2.26 -17.06
CA ALA A 584 -4.39 2.46 -16.67
C ALA A 584 -3.43 1.51 -17.43
N VAL A 585 -3.81 0.24 -17.55
CA VAL A 585 -3.04 -0.76 -18.33
C VAL A 585 -2.88 -0.34 -19.79
N GLN A 586 -3.91 0.28 -20.39
CA GLN A 586 -3.81 0.78 -21.77
C GLN A 586 -2.92 2.02 -21.88
N ILE A 587 -2.99 2.91 -20.91
CA ILE A 587 -2.22 4.18 -20.89
C ILE A 587 -0.73 3.90 -20.64
N GLU A 588 -0.42 3.03 -19.66
CA GLU A 588 0.95 2.79 -19.22
C GLU A 588 1.61 1.56 -19.87
N GLY A 589 0.83 0.70 -20.50
CA GLY A 589 1.32 -0.53 -21.12
C GLY A 589 1.70 -1.61 -20.11
N THR A 590 1.12 -1.56 -18.91
CA THR A 590 1.39 -2.49 -17.81
C THR A 590 1.12 -3.93 -18.22
N GLN A 591 2.08 -4.81 -17.98
CA GLN A 591 2.00 -6.22 -18.39
C GLN A 591 1.58 -7.10 -17.22
N VAL A 592 0.99 -8.24 -17.52
CA VAL A 592 0.81 -9.34 -16.56
C VAL A 592 2.18 -9.77 -16.01
N LEU A 593 2.24 -10.18 -14.76
CA LEU A 593 3.46 -10.72 -14.14
C LEU A 593 4.09 -11.80 -15.02
N PRO A 594 5.42 -11.74 -15.24
CA PRO A 594 6.08 -12.64 -16.19
C PRO A 594 5.93 -14.10 -15.75
N GLY A 595 5.71 -14.98 -16.74
CA GLY A 595 5.68 -16.44 -16.59
C GLY A 595 4.40 -17.05 -16.00
N LEU A 596 3.37 -16.29 -15.79
CA LEU A 596 2.06 -16.79 -15.34
C LEU A 596 1.10 -17.13 -16.50
N ARG A 597 1.59 -17.08 -17.75
CA ARG A 597 0.83 -17.43 -18.98
C ARG A 597 1.03 -18.89 -19.37
#